data_f19f6b968b5bd97cb2cff7283e32043f
#
_entry.id   f19f6b968b5bd97cb2cff7283e32043f
#
_cell.length_a   1.000
_cell.length_b   1.000
_cell.length_c   1.000
_cell.angle_alpha   90.00
_cell.angle_beta   90.00
_cell.angle_gamma   90.00
#
_symmetry.space_group_name_H-M   'P 1'
#
loop_
_entity.id
_entity.type
_entity.pdbx_description
1 polymer ?
#
loop_
_entity_poly.entity_id
_entity_poly.type
_entity_poly.pdbx_seq_one_letter_code
_entity_poly.pdbx_strand_id
1 'polypeptide(L)'
;MPAEFYAFGEILWDCLPSGKHAGGAPFNVAAHLAQIGVSSALISCVGRDPLGDEILEVAGHKRVNVEFVTRARIGLPTGTVLVTLDEHGNATYELVKPAAWDEIRVPGKALDAVAKARAFIYGSLAGRSPYNLEQVDRLLEVKGPMKFFDVNLRPPFADPPLVMNLARSADVLKLNDFEVGQLAHWVRAGEAIADTPRDDASIARDCQTLAEATGVYRVCVTRAEEGAALWDRGELTTAPAPHVEVKDTVGAGDAFMAGLMVGLTHGMDHRRVLENACRLGAYVASHYGATPLLPPELTQPLRGSDS
;
A
#
# COMPACT_ATOMS: atom_id res chain seq x y z
N MET A 1 -24.16 1.03 0.31
CA MET A 1 -23.59 1.89 -0.75
C MET A 1 -22.25 1.28 -1.16
N PRO A 2 -21.82 1.37 -2.43
CA PRO A 2 -20.49 0.93 -2.83
C PRO A 2 -19.43 1.72 -2.04
N ALA A 3 -18.27 1.10 -1.79
CA ALA A 3 -17.16 1.78 -1.13
C ALA A 3 -16.57 2.86 -2.04
N GLU A 4 -15.98 3.90 -1.42
CA GLU A 4 -15.31 4.98 -2.16
C GLU A 4 -13.88 4.58 -2.56
N PHE A 5 -13.26 3.66 -1.79
CA PHE A 5 -11.89 3.22 -1.97
C PHE A 5 -11.82 1.69 -1.98
N TYR A 6 -11.05 1.14 -2.91
CA TYR A 6 -10.82 -0.29 -3.02
C TYR A 6 -9.33 -0.61 -2.92
N ALA A 7 -9.00 -1.69 -2.21
CA ALA A 7 -7.65 -2.22 -2.14
C ALA A 7 -7.64 -3.65 -2.69
N PHE A 8 -6.67 -3.98 -3.55
CA PHE A 8 -6.46 -5.33 -4.09
C PHE A 8 -5.14 -5.91 -3.60
N GLY A 9 -5.18 -7.10 -3.06
CA GLY A 9 -3.98 -7.83 -2.69
C GLY A 9 -4.17 -8.69 -1.44
N GLU A 10 -3.09 -8.90 -0.73
CA GLU A 10 -3.00 -9.81 0.40
C GLU A 10 -3.73 -9.30 1.65
N ILE A 11 -4.35 -10.25 2.35
CA ILE A 11 -4.69 -10.20 3.77
C ILE A 11 -4.12 -11.46 4.41
N LEU A 12 -3.43 -11.32 5.54
CA LEU A 12 -2.67 -12.41 6.13
C LEU A 12 -2.48 -12.21 7.63
N TRP A 13 -1.94 -13.23 8.28
CA TRP A 13 -1.51 -13.17 9.66
C TRP A 13 0.00 -13.05 9.75
N ASP A 14 0.49 -12.01 10.40
CA ASP A 14 1.87 -11.90 10.85
C ASP A 14 2.01 -12.68 12.16
N CYS A 15 2.69 -13.83 12.11
CA CYS A 15 2.89 -14.74 13.23
C CYS A 15 4.19 -14.41 13.94
N LEU A 16 4.11 -13.56 14.97
CA LEU A 16 5.21 -13.19 15.85
C LEU A 16 5.30 -14.12 17.06
N PRO A 17 6.43 -14.22 17.74
CA PRO A 17 6.52 -14.95 19.01
C PRO A 17 5.54 -14.44 20.09
N SER A 18 5.15 -13.18 20.02
CA SER A 18 4.17 -12.54 20.92
C SER A 18 2.71 -12.82 20.57
N GLY A 19 2.43 -13.43 19.42
CA GLY A 19 1.08 -13.71 18.92
C GLY A 19 0.92 -13.39 17.45
N LYS A 20 -0.30 -13.58 16.93
CA LYS A 20 -0.63 -13.28 15.53
C LYS A 20 -1.32 -11.93 15.41
N HIS A 21 -0.98 -11.19 14.38
CA HIS A 21 -1.54 -9.90 14.06
C HIS A 21 -2.06 -9.90 12.62
N ALA A 22 -3.26 -9.37 12.39
CA ALA A 22 -3.78 -9.22 11.05
C ALA A 22 -2.98 -8.15 10.31
N GLY A 23 -2.49 -8.49 9.11
CA GLY A 23 -1.61 -7.68 8.28
C GLY A 23 -1.90 -7.85 6.79
N GLY A 24 -0.97 -7.36 5.99
CA GLY A 24 -1.07 -7.22 4.54
C GLY A 24 -1.26 -5.76 4.15
N ALA A 25 -0.36 -5.22 3.30
CA ALA A 25 -0.37 -3.80 2.97
C ALA A 25 -1.73 -3.31 2.44
N PRO A 26 -2.40 -4.00 1.49
CA PRO A 26 -3.72 -3.57 1.02
C PRO A 26 -4.79 -3.57 2.13
N PHE A 27 -4.75 -4.55 3.03
CA PHE A 27 -5.67 -4.59 4.17
C PHE A 27 -5.39 -3.45 5.16
N ASN A 28 -4.13 -3.18 5.48
CA ASN A 28 -3.74 -2.09 6.37
C ASN A 28 -4.19 -0.73 5.83
N VAL A 29 -3.98 -0.47 4.52
CA VAL A 29 -4.48 0.74 3.85
C VAL A 29 -6.00 0.85 3.98
N ALA A 30 -6.75 -0.23 3.68
CA ALA A 30 -8.21 -0.24 3.80
C ALA A 30 -8.67 0.05 5.24
N ALA A 31 -7.98 -0.50 6.25
CA ALA A 31 -8.28 -0.26 7.66
C ALA A 31 -8.00 1.21 8.07
N HIS A 32 -6.92 1.81 7.59
CA HIS A 32 -6.64 3.23 7.84
C HIS A 32 -7.65 4.15 7.15
N LEU A 33 -8.03 3.85 5.90
CA LEU A 33 -9.11 4.58 5.20
C LEU A 33 -10.41 4.56 6.00
N ALA A 34 -10.81 3.38 6.51
CA ALA A 34 -12.00 3.26 7.36
C ALA A 34 -11.89 4.08 8.64
N GLN A 35 -10.72 4.15 9.28
CA GLN A 35 -10.47 4.99 10.46
C GLN A 35 -10.50 6.49 10.14
N ILE A 36 -10.03 6.90 8.96
CA ILE A 36 -10.14 8.29 8.48
C ILE A 36 -11.63 8.67 8.31
N GLY A 37 -12.51 7.68 8.09
CA GLY A 37 -13.96 7.90 7.98
C GLY A 37 -14.48 7.85 6.55
N VAL A 38 -13.67 7.35 5.61
CA VAL A 38 -14.12 7.06 4.24
C VAL A 38 -14.44 5.57 4.10
N SER A 39 -15.36 5.24 3.21
CA SER A 39 -15.74 3.84 3.01
C SER A 39 -14.69 3.10 2.19
N SER A 40 -14.16 2.00 2.73
CA SER A 40 -13.14 1.18 2.10
C SER A 40 -13.58 -0.28 1.94
N ALA A 41 -13.12 -0.93 0.88
CA ALA A 41 -13.35 -2.34 0.62
C ALA A 41 -12.06 -3.05 0.20
N LEU A 42 -11.95 -4.31 0.58
CA LEU A 42 -10.83 -5.17 0.22
C LEU A 42 -11.27 -6.21 -0.84
N ILE A 43 -10.47 -6.35 -1.89
CA ILE A 43 -10.57 -7.42 -2.89
C ILE A 43 -9.41 -8.38 -2.62
N SER A 44 -9.71 -9.55 -2.06
CA SER A 44 -8.71 -10.50 -1.58
C SER A 44 -9.25 -11.92 -1.57
N CYS A 45 -8.46 -12.85 -1.01
CA CYS A 45 -8.88 -14.23 -0.83
C CYS A 45 -8.31 -14.79 0.48
N VAL A 46 -9.14 -15.53 1.24
CA VAL A 46 -8.74 -16.25 2.46
C VAL A 46 -9.05 -17.73 2.34
N GLY A 47 -8.40 -18.55 3.16
CA GLY A 47 -8.63 -19.99 3.22
C GLY A 47 -10.03 -20.35 3.74
N ARG A 48 -10.40 -21.63 3.58
CA ARG A 48 -11.56 -22.25 4.22
C ARG A 48 -11.11 -22.89 5.54
N ASP A 49 -10.51 -22.09 6.40
CA ASP A 49 -9.90 -22.51 7.65
C ASP A 49 -10.21 -21.49 8.77
N PRO A 50 -10.01 -21.85 10.05
CA PRO A 50 -10.31 -20.97 11.18
C PRO A 50 -9.58 -19.62 11.12
N LEU A 51 -8.34 -19.58 10.58
CA LEU A 51 -7.60 -18.32 10.41
C LEU A 51 -8.30 -17.38 9.42
N GLY A 52 -8.91 -17.94 8.36
CA GLY A 52 -9.68 -17.18 7.39
C GLY A 52 -10.97 -16.62 7.98
N ASP A 53 -11.65 -17.37 8.86
CA ASP A 53 -12.84 -16.89 9.55
C ASP A 53 -12.49 -15.74 10.49
N GLU A 54 -11.48 -15.93 11.32
CA GLU A 54 -11.03 -14.97 12.31
C GLU A 54 -10.51 -13.65 11.66
N ILE A 55 -9.76 -13.73 10.56
CA ILE A 55 -9.23 -12.52 9.93
C ILE A 55 -10.34 -11.68 9.29
N LEU A 56 -11.42 -12.31 8.80
CA LEU A 56 -12.59 -11.60 8.31
C LEU A 56 -13.37 -10.90 9.43
N GLU A 57 -13.45 -11.51 10.61
CA GLU A 57 -14.02 -10.85 11.79
C GLU A 57 -13.20 -9.62 12.19
N VAL A 58 -11.86 -9.75 12.22
CA VAL A 58 -10.96 -8.61 12.47
C VAL A 58 -11.16 -7.51 11.45
N ALA A 59 -11.25 -7.83 10.16
CA ALA A 59 -11.49 -6.86 9.10
C ALA A 59 -12.85 -6.14 9.29
N GLY A 60 -13.89 -6.86 9.68
CA GLY A 60 -15.19 -6.30 10.01
C GLY A 60 -15.14 -5.34 11.22
N HIS A 61 -14.43 -5.71 12.29
CA HIS A 61 -14.23 -4.83 13.46
C HIS A 61 -13.47 -3.54 13.09
N LYS A 62 -12.56 -3.60 12.10
CA LYS A 62 -11.88 -2.43 11.53
C LYS A 62 -12.72 -1.68 10.49
N ARG A 63 -13.99 -2.08 10.29
CA ARG A 63 -14.94 -1.46 9.34
C ARG A 63 -14.51 -1.54 7.88
N VAL A 64 -13.66 -2.48 7.52
CA VAL A 64 -13.31 -2.78 6.13
C VAL A 64 -14.42 -3.62 5.52
N ASN A 65 -14.95 -3.20 4.37
CA ASN A 65 -15.91 -4.01 3.64
C ASN A 65 -15.20 -5.22 3.00
N VAL A 66 -15.64 -6.42 3.36
CA VAL A 66 -15.07 -7.69 2.91
C VAL A 66 -15.96 -8.43 1.89
N GLU A 67 -16.94 -7.75 1.28
CA GLU A 67 -17.85 -8.33 0.29
C GLU A 67 -17.13 -9.03 -0.87
N PHE A 68 -15.96 -8.51 -1.25
CA PHE A 68 -15.13 -9.04 -2.33
C PHE A 68 -13.91 -9.84 -1.83
N VAL A 69 -13.89 -10.21 -0.55
CA VAL A 69 -12.93 -11.19 -0.05
C VAL A 69 -13.51 -12.58 -0.26
N THR A 70 -12.95 -13.32 -1.20
CA THR A 70 -13.44 -14.65 -1.58
C THR A 70 -12.81 -15.74 -0.70
N ARG A 71 -13.40 -16.93 -0.73
CA ARG A 71 -12.81 -18.14 -0.12
C ARG A 71 -12.08 -18.92 -1.19
N ALA A 72 -10.84 -19.28 -0.91
CA ALA A 72 -10.01 -20.08 -1.79
C ALA A 72 -10.63 -21.45 -2.12
N ARG A 73 -10.15 -22.07 -3.17
CA ARG A 73 -10.40 -23.48 -3.42
C ARG A 73 -9.85 -24.34 -2.26
N ILE A 74 -10.37 -25.56 -2.13
CA ILE A 74 -9.93 -26.49 -1.09
C ILE A 74 -8.42 -26.72 -1.20
N GLY A 75 -7.72 -26.63 -0.08
CA GLY A 75 -6.28 -26.90 0.04
C GLY A 75 -5.36 -25.67 0.06
N LEU A 76 -5.87 -24.46 -0.18
CA LEU A 76 -5.07 -23.25 0.01
C LEU A 76 -5.35 -22.62 1.37
N PRO A 77 -4.34 -22.53 2.26
CA PRO A 77 -4.50 -21.96 3.59
C PRO A 77 -4.62 -20.43 3.53
N THR A 78 -5.23 -19.84 4.56
CA THR A 78 -5.14 -18.40 4.81
C THR A 78 -3.68 -17.97 4.90
N GLY A 79 -3.35 -16.82 4.31
CA GLY A 79 -1.98 -16.32 4.25
C GLY A 79 -1.38 -16.13 5.65
N THR A 80 -0.12 -16.53 5.81
CA THR A 80 0.67 -16.30 7.01
C THR A 80 2.06 -15.83 6.65
N VAL A 81 2.64 -14.99 7.50
CA VAL A 81 4.07 -14.65 7.52
C VAL A 81 4.63 -15.18 8.81
N LEU A 82 5.64 -16.04 8.71
CA LEU A 82 6.36 -16.52 9.86
C LEU A 82 7.49 -15.55 10.16
N VAL A 83 7.54 -15.09 11.40
CA VAL A 83 8.61 -14.19 11.86
C VAL A 83 9.48 -14.95 12.84
N THR A 84 10.74 -15.15 12.47
CA THR A 84 11.77 -15.75 13.33
C THR A 84 12.78 -14.70 13.72
N LEU A 85 13.19 -14.72 14.99
CA LEU A 85 14.26 -13.84 15.49
C LEU A 85 15.55 -14.63 15.58
N ASP A 86 16.64 -14.05 15.12
CA ASP A 86 17.98 -14.62 15.35
C ASP A 86 18.49 -14.35 16.78
N GLU A 87 19.69 -14.83 17.11
CA GLU A 87 20.32 -14.67 18.42
C GLU A 87 20.60 -13.18 18.79
N HIS A 88 20.55 -12.31 17.81
CA HIS A 88 20.74 -10.85 17.94
C HIS A 88 19.42 -10.06 17.92
N GLY A 89 18.26 -10.78 17.80
CA GLY A 89 16.95 -10.15 17.75
C GLY A 89 16.56 -9.63 16.37
N ASN A 90 17.32 -9.93 15.30
CA ASN A 90 16.94 -9.55 13.95
C ASN A 90 15.81 -10.44 13.45
N ALA A 91 14.77 -9.83 12.90
CA ALA A 91 13.61 -10.53 12.38
C ALA A 91 13.84 -11.01 10.94
N THR A 92 13.54 -12.27 10.69
CA THR A 92 13.42 -12.83 9.34
C THR A 92 11.95 -13.12 9.05
N TYR A 93 11.47 -12.67 7.91
CA TYR A 93 10.08 -12.78 7.48
C TYR A 93 9.96 -13.81 6.37
N GLU A 94 9.20 -14.86 6.59
CA GLU A 94 8.91 -15.88 5.58
C GLU A 94 7.44 -15.79 5.16
N LEU A 95 7.21 -15.33 3.93
CA LEU A 95 5.89 -15.31 3.30
C LEU A 95 5.53 -16.71 2.82
N VAL A 96 4.69 -17.41 3.57
CA VAL A 96 4.28 -18.78 3.25
C VAL A 96 3.62 -18.84 1.88
N LYS A 97 4.03 -19.83 1.05
CA LYS A 97 3.51 -20.07 -0.29
C LYS A 97 3.30 -21.59 -0.49
N PRO A 98 2.17 -22.03 -1.12
CA PRO A 98 1.06 -21.20 -1.59
C PRO A 98 0.15 -20.72 -0.46
N ALA A 99 -0.57 -19.62 -0.69
CA ALA A 99 -1.56 -19.08 0.22
C ALA A 99 -2.85 -18.73 -0.53
N ALA A 100 -3.96 -18.59 0.19
CA ALA A 100 -5.26 -18.29 -0.43
C ALA A 100 -5.24 -17.02 -1.29
N TRP A 101 -4.54 -15.99 -0.86
CA TRP A 101 -4.41 -14.73 -1.60
C TRP A 101 -3.52 -14.85 -2.87
N ASP A 102 -2.93 -15.99 -3.16
CA ASP A 102 -2.35 -16.26 -4.48
C ASP A 102 -3.41 -16.54 -5.56
N GLU A 103 -4.70 -16.69 -5.15
CA GLU A 103 -5.85 -16.91 -6.04
C GLU A 103 -6.98 -15.89 -5.78
N ILE A 104 -6.69 -14.60 -5.83
CA ILE A 104 -7.68 -13.53 -5.64
C ILE A 104 -8.61 -13.49 -6.85
N ARG A 105 -9.87 -13.84 -6.65
CA ARG A 105 -10.88 -13.78 -7.71
C ARG A 105 -11.57 -12.42 -7.72
N VAL A 106 -11.58 -11.77 -8.87
CA VAL A 106 -12.31 -10.51 -9.09
C VAL A 106 -13.63 -10.80 -9.84
N PRO A 107 -14.77 -10.83 -9.15
CA PRO A 107 -16.06 -11.03 -9.82
C PRO A 107 -16.48 -9.76 -10.59
N GLY A 108 -17.36 -9.91 -11.61
CA GLY A 108 -17.84 -8.77 -12.40
C GLY A 108 -18.44 -7.64 -11.55
N LYS A 109 -19.16 -7.99 -10.47
CA LYS A 109 -19.68 -7.00 -9.51
C LYS A 109 -18.61 -6.13 -8.85
N ALA A 110 -17.40 -6.69 -8.64
CA ALA A 110 -16.27 -5.90 -8.09
C ALA A 110 -15.78 -4.89 -9.12
N LEU A 111 -15.70 -5.24 -10.41
CA LEU A 111 -15.35 -4.31 -11.50
C LEU A 111 -16.36 -3.16 -11.58
N ASP A 112 -17.67 -3.48 -11.54
CA ASP A 112 -18.75 -2.48 -11.55
C ASP A 112 -18.70 -1.55 -10.33
N ALA A 113 -18.28 -2.08 -9.18
CA ALA A 113 -18.16 -1.31 -7.95
C ALA A 113 -16.93 -0.41 -7.98
N VAL A 114 -15.78 -0.94 -8.42
CA VAL A 114 -14.53 -0.16 -8.59
C VAL A 114 -14.71 0.95 -9.62
N ALA A 115 -15.48 0.75 -10.70
CA ALA A 115 -15.76 1.78 -11.70
C ALA A 115 -16.46 3.03 -11.12
N LYS A 116 -17.10 2.90 -9.97
CA LYS A 116 -17.81 3.99 -9.27
C LYS A 116 -16.99 4.55 -8.09
N ALA A 117 -15.83 4.00 -7.85
CA ALA A 117 -14.97 4.40 -6.75
C ALA A 117 -14.21 5.70 -7.07
N ARG A 118 -13.72 6.38 -6.02
CA ARG A 118 -12.78 7.49 -6.14
C ARG A 118 -11.38 7.00 -6.45
N ALA A 119 -10.98 5.90 -5.80
CA ALA A 119 -9.65 5.36 -5.97
C ALA A 119 -9.58 3.84 -5.77
N PHE A 120 -8.54 3.29 -6.35
CA PHE A 120 -8.17 1.88 -6.27
C PHE A 120 -6.68 1.78 -6.01
N ILE A 121 -6.28 0.94 -5.03
CA ILE A 121 -4.87 0.68 -4.71
C ILE A 121 -4.52 -0.78 -4.94
N TYR A 122 -3.31 -1.01 -5.40
CA TYR A 122 -2.68 -2.32 -5.56
C TYR A 122 -1.18 -2.25 -5.26
N GLY A 123 -0.59 -3.40 -4.94
CA GLY A 123 0.84 -3.54 -4.66
C GLY A 123 1.51 -4.56 -5.58
N SER A 124 2.84 -4.67 -5.50
CA SER A 124 3.61 -5.62 -6.31
C SER A 124 3.48 -7.06 -5.83
N LEU A 125 3.32 -7.28 -4.52
CA LEU A 125 3.41 -8.61 -3.89
C LEU A 125 2.34 -9.59 -4.40
N ALA A 126 1.10 -9.13 -4.57
CA ALA A 126 0.02 -9.98 -5.10
C ALA A 126 0.32 -10.48 -6.53
N GLY A 127 1.15 -9.75 -7.28
CA GLY A 127 1.63 -10.13 -8.62
C GLY A 127 2.59 -11.32 -8.64
N ARG A 128 3.03 -11.84 -7.47
CA ARG A 128 3.81 -13.08 -7.41
C ARG A 128 3.06 -14.31 -7.99
N SER A 129 1.74 -14.21 -8.12
CA SER A 129 0.88 -15.20 -8.73
C SER A 129 0.44 -14.75 -10.12
N PRO A 130 0.70 -15.54 -11.19
CA PRO A 130 0.21 -15.25 -12.53
C PRO A 130 -1.32 -15.10 -12.61
N TYR A 131 -2.06 -15.88 -11.80
CA TYR A 131 -3.51 -15.76 -11.69
C TYR A 131 -3.95 -14.37 -11.22
N ASN A 132 -3.26 -13.83 -10.20
CA ASN A 132 -3.57 -12.49 -9.69
C ASN A 132 -3.20 -11.40 -10.69
N LEU A 133 -2.18 -11.59 -11.53
CA LEU A 133 -1.85 -10.64 -12.59
C LEU A 133 -3.01 -10.48 -13.56
N GLU A 134 -3.61 -11.58 -14.03
CA GLU A 134 -4.80 -11.54 -14.88
C GLU A 134 -5.96 -10.80 -14.18
N GLN A 135 -6.12 -10.96 -12.87
CA GLN A 135 -7.20 -10.32 -12.13
C GLN A 135 -6.95 -8.82 -11.90
N VAL A 136 -5.71 -8.43 -11.58
CA VAL A 136 -5.36 -7.01 -11.41
C VAL A 136 -5.42 -6.28 -12.74
N ASP A 137 -5.00 -6.89 -13.86
CA ASP A 137 -5.09 -6.29 -15.18
C ASP A 137 -6.54 -5.92 -15.54
N ARG A 138 -7.51 -6.79 -15.22
CA ARG A 138 -8.94 -6.48 -15.38
C ARG A 138 -9.39 -5.27 -14.56
N LEU A 139 -8.85 -5.09 -13.35
CA LEU A 139 -9.12 -3.92 -12.52
C LEU A 139 -8.42 -2.67 -13.06
N LEU A 140 -7.22 -2.83 -13.63
CA LEU A 140 -6.46 -1.73 -14.23
C LEU A 140 -7.08 -1.19 -15.52
N GLU A 141 -7.86 -2.01 -16.23
CA GLU A 141 -8.66 -1.58 -17.39
C GLU A 141 -9.88 -0.74 -17.02
N VAL A 142 -10.33 -0.83 -15.73
CA VAL A 142 -11.48 -0.05 -15.25
C VAL A 142 -11.16 1.44 -15.31
N LYS A 143 -12.08 2.21 -15.92
CA LYS A 143 -12.00 3.67 -16.01
C LYS A 143 -12.79 4.32 -14.88
N GLY A 144 -12.31 5.46 -14.41
CA GLY A 144 -12.97 6.28 -13.38
C GLY A 144 -12.14 6.46 -12.12
N PRO A 145 -11.76 5.40 -11.38
CA PRO A 145 -11.00 5.57 -10.16
C PRO A 145 -9.56 6.01 -10.43
N MET A 146 -9.01 6.85 -9.55
CA MET A 146 -7.57 7.13 -9.52
C MET A 146 -6.83 5.88 -9.04
N LYS A 147 -5.82 5.45 -9.77
CA LYS A 147 -5.06 4.21 -9.54
C LYS A 147 -3.77 4.50 -8.79
N PHE A 148 -3.67 3.94 -7.60
CA PHE A 148 -2.49 4.06 -6.76
C PHE A 148 -1.71 2.75 -6.78
N PHE A 149 -0.43 2.81 -7.12
CA PHE A 149 0.48 1.68 -7.02
C PHE A 149 1.47 1.89 -5.87
N ASP A 150 1.36 1.09 -4.81
CA ASP A 150 2.38 0.99 -3.77
C ASP A 150 3.40 -0.07 -4.19
N VAL A 151 4.60 0.35 -4.57
CA VAL A 151 5.63 -0.55 -5.09
C VAL A 151 5.99 -1.60 -4.05
N ASN A 152 6.32 -1.17 -2.84
CA ASN A 152 6.50 -2.00 -1.66
C ASN A 152 7.21 -3.34 -1.95
N LEU A 153 8.45 -3.25 -2.45
CA LEU A 153 9.24 -4.40 -2.90
C LEU A 153 9.40 -5.45 -1.79
N ARG A 154 9.14 -6.69 -2.14
CA ARG A 154 9.31 -7.85 -1.23
C ARG A 154 10.15 -8.94 -1.89
N PRO A 155 11.48 -8.94 -1.72
CA PRO A 155 12.31 -10.03 -2.21
C PRO A 155 11.86 -11.39 -1.61
N PRO A 156 11.92 -12.50 -2.37
CA PRO A 156 12.43 -12.61 -3.75
C PRO A 156 11.39 -12.29 -4.85
N PHE A 157 10.23 -11.73 -4.51
CA PHE A 157 9.10 -11.50 -5.43
C PHE A 157 9.16 -10.14 -6.16
N ALA A 158 10.25 -9.38 -5.98
CA ALA A 158 10.46 -8.07 -6.61
C ALA A 158 11.04 -8.24 -8.04
N ASP A 159 10.22 -8.74 -8.97
CA ASP A 159 10.60 -8.91 -10.38
C ASP A 159 10.53 -7.57 -11.13
N PRO A 160 11.67 -7.03 -11.68
CA PRO A 160 11.68 -5.73 -12.33
C PRO A 160 10.68 -5.57 -13.49
N PRO A 161 10.59 -6.50 -14.47
CA PRO A 161 9.59 -6.45 -15.52
C PRO A 161 8.15 -6.35 -15.01
N LEU A 162 7.80 -7.14 -13.97
CA LEU A 162 6.48 -7.12 -13.34
C LEU A 162 6.19 -5.75 -12.70
N VAL A 163 7.11 -5.25 -11.87
CA VAL A 163 6.94 -3.98 -11.16
C VAL A 163 6.78 -2.83 -12.15
N MET A 164 7.62 -2.78 -13.19
CA MET A 164 7.55 -1.74 -14.22
C MET A 164 6.27 -1.84 -15.06
N ASN A 165 5.76 -3.04 -15.31
CA ASN A 165 4.48 -3.22 -16.01
C ASN A 165 3.30 -2.69 -15.18
N LEU A 166 3.24 -3.02 -13.90
CA LEU A 166 2.23 -2.51 -12.97
C LEU A 166 2.30 -0.98 -12.83
N ALA A 167 3.51 -0.41 -12.80
CA ALA A 167 3.71 1.03 -12.71
C ALA A 167 3.13 1.81 -13.91
N ARG A 168 3.15 1.22 -15.13
CA ARG A 168 2.59 1.87 -16.33
C ARG A 168 1.08 2.09 -16.29
N SER A 169 0.38 1.39 -15.42
CA SER A 169 -1.08 1.51 -15.26
C SER A 169 -1.48 2.43 -14.11
N ALA A 170 -0.52 2.98 -13.37
CA ALA A 170 -0.78 3.84 -12.22
C ALA A 170 -0.98 5.30 -12.62
N ASP A 171 -1.87 5.99 -11.90
CA ASP A 171 -1.95 7.45 -11.89
C ASP A 171 -1.00 8.05 -10.86
N VAL A 172 -0.80 7.34 -9.75
CA VAL A 172 0.08 7.70 -8.65
C VAL A 172 0.96 6.50 -8.28
N LEU A 173 2.26 6.69 -8.33
CA LEU A 173 3.26 5.73 -7.90
C LEU A 173 3.79 6.12 -6.53
N LYS A 174 3.73 5.25 -5.54
CA LYS A 174 4.33 5.50 -4.23
C LYS A 174 5.48 4.52 -3.99
N LEU A 175 6.60 5.07 -3.54
CA LEU A 175 7.83 4.36 -3.23
C LEU A 175 8.44 4.91 -1.93
N ASN A 176 9.38 4.17 -1.34
CA ASN A 176 10.32 4.77 -0.43
C ASN A 176 11.58 5.28 -1.17
N ASP A 177 12.48 5.94 -0.47
CA ASP A 177 13.71 6.51 -1.03
C ASP A 177 14.67 5.47 -1.62
N PHE A 178 14.73 4.26 -1.05
CA PHE A 178 15.47 3.14 -1.60
C PHE A 178 14.82 2.65 -2.90
N GLU A 179 13.51 2.45 -2.90
CA GLU A 179 12.75 1.91 -4.04
C GLU A 179 12.80 2.85 -5.25
N VAL A 180 12.68 4.17 -5.06
CA VAL A 180 12.76 5.12 -6.18
C VAL A 180 14.10 5.03 -6.90
N GLY A 181 15.20 4.91 -6.14
CA GLY A 181 16.52 4.70 -6.70
C GLY A 181 16.68 3.36 -7.39
N GLN A 182 16.13 2.31 -6.80
CA GLN A 182 16.19 0.97 -7.36
C GLN A 182 15.44 0.89 -8.71
N LEU A 183 14.23 1.43 -8.79
CA LEU A 183 13.47 1.45 -10.03
C LEU A 183 14.11 2.35 -11.10
N ALA A 184 14.62 3.52 -10.72
CA ALA A 184 15.34 4.40 -11.63
C ALA A 184 16.61 3.73 -12.17
N HIS A 185 17.33 2.96 -11.34
CA HIS A 185 18.46 2.15 -11.77
C HIS A 185 18.03 1.07 -12.80
N TRP A 186 16.91 0.37 -12.59
CA TRP A 186 16.40 -0.60 -13.57
C TRP A 186 16.12 0.05 -14.93
N VAL A 187 15.60 1.29 -14.94
CA VAL A 187 15.33 2.04 -16.18
C VAL A 187 16.63 2.43 -16.88
N ARG A 188 17.64 2.88 -16.13
CA ARG A 188 18.93 3.36 -16.68
C ARG A 188 19.88 2.24 -17.09
N ALA A 189 19.53 0.98 -16.89
CA ALA A 189 20.23 -0.23 -17.36
C ALA A 189 21.77 -0.20 -17.19
N GLY A 190 22.25 -0.10 -15.95
CA GLY A 190 23.67 -0.29 -15.64
C GLY A 190 24.41 0.88 -15.00
N GLU A 191 23.78 2.01 -14.71
CA GLU A 191 24.36 3.03 -13.83
C GLU A 191 24.45 2.49 -12.39
N ALA A 192 25.55 2.79 -11.69
CA ALA A 192 25.70 2.41 -10.30
C ALA A 192 24.63 3.11 -9.44
N ILE A 193 24.01 2.36 -8.53
CA ILE A 193 23.13 2.95 -7.49
C ILE A 193 24.04 3.75 -6.56
N ALA A 194 23.81 5.06 -6.44
CA ALA A 194 24.54 5.87 -5.48
C ALA A 194 24.15 5.43 -4.05
N ASP A 195 25.13 5.02 -3.28
CA ASP A 195 24.99 4.64 -1.86
C ASP A 195 25.04 5.89 -0.96
N THR A 196 24.35 6.95 -1.36
CA THR A 196 24.28 8.21 -0.65
C THR A 196 22.83 8.59 -0.36
N PRO A 197 22.55 9.26 0.77
CA PRO A 197 21.23 9.84 1.03
C PRO A 197 20.77 10.68 -0.16
N ARG A 198 19.51 10.54 -0.55
CA ARG A 198 18.94 11.21 -1.70
C ARG A 198 18.46 12.60 -1.32
N ASP A 199 19.09 13.62 -1.90
CA ASP A 199 18.59 14.98 -1.83
C ASP A 199 17.38 15.21 -2.76
N ASP A 200 16.70 16.33 -2.62
CA ASP A 200 15.50 16.67 -3.40
C ASP A 200 15.80 16.68 -4.92
N ALA A 201 17.00 17.06 -5.33
CA ALA A 201 17.38 17.09 -6.74
C ALA A 201 17.56 15.67 -7.32
N SER A 202 18.14 14.74 -6.58
CA SER A 202 18.26 13.34 -6.98
C SER A 202 16.90 12.63 -7.02
N ILE A 203 16.04 12.89 -6.03
CA ILE A 203 14.67 12.38 -6.02
C ILE A 203 13.88 12.90 -7.23
N ALA A 204 13.96 14.19 -7.54
CA ALA A 204 13.29 14.77 -8.71
C ALA A 204 13.75 14.11 -10.02
N ARG A 205 15.07 13.89 -10.19
CA ARG A 205 15.62 13.20 -11.38
C ARG A 205 15.15 11.75 -11.48
N ASP A 206 15.10 11.01 -10.36
CA ASP A 206 14.63 9.63 -10.34
C ASP A 206 13.12 9.55 -10.64
N CYS A 207 12.32 10.45 -10.06
CA CYS A 207 10.90 10.56 -10.36
C CYS A 207 10.65 10.88 -11.85
N GLN A 208 11.41 11.81 -12.42
CA GLN A 208 11.33 12.12 -13.85
C GLN A 208 11.69 10.90 -14.70
N THR A 209 12.76 10.18 -14.37
CA THR A 209 13.16 8.94 -15.06
C THR A 209 12.02 7.91 -15.07
N LEU A 210 11.37 7.72 -13.91
CA LEU A 210 10.24 6.80 -13.81
C LEU A 210 9.02 7.29 -14.60
N ALA A 211 8.71 8.58 -14.53
CA ALA A 211 7.63 9.17 -15.30
C ALA A 211 7.80 8.98 -16.82
N GLU A 212 9.01 9.21 -17.34
CA GLU A 212 9.33 9.00 -18.74
C GLU A 212 9.24 7.53 -19.17
N ALA A 213 9.65 6.59 -18.29
CA ALA A 213 9.64 5.16 -18.59
C ALA A 213 8.27 4.49 -18.47
N THR A 214 7.38 5.04 -17.63
CA THR A 214 6.09 4.42 -17.29
C THR A 214 4.88 5.22 -17.76
N GLY A 215 5.03 6.52 -17.99
CA GLY A 215 3.93 7.43 -18.28
C GLY A 215 3.20 7.92 -17.03
N VAL A 216 3.59 7.50 -15.82
CA VAL A 216 3.01 7.98 -14.57
C VAL A 216 3.29 9.47 -14.40
N TYR A 217 2.29 10.25 -14.00
CA TYR A 217 2.45 11.70 -13.87
C TYR A 217 2.61 12.18 -12.41
N ARG A 218 2.42 11.29 -11.44
CA ARG A 218 2.66 11.56 -10.02
C ARG A 218 3.48 10.46 -9.37
N VAL A 219 4.58 10.86 -8.72
CA VAL A 219 5.45 9.95 -7.97
C VAL A 219 5.62 10.48 -6.56
N CYS A 220 5.19 9.70 -5.57
CA CYS A 220 5.32 10.04 -4.15
C CYS A 220 6.41 9.19 -3.51
N VAL A 221 7.39 9.85 -2.88
CA VAL A 221 8.54 9.21 -2.24
C VAL A 221 8.51 9.48 -0.75
N THR A 222 8.44 8.43 0.07
CA THR A 222 8.58 8.51 1.54
C THR A 222 10.06 8.40 1.92
N ARG A 223 10.50 9.23 2.88
CA ARG A 223 11.91 9.37 3.30
C ARG A 223 12.07 9.22 4.82
N ALA A 224 11.33 8.31 5.41
CA ALA A 224 11.34 8.06 6.85
C ALA A 224 11.22 9.37 7.68
N GLU A 225 12.22 9.66 8.53
CA GLU A 225 12.25 10.86 9.39
C GLU A 225 12.40 12.19 8.61
N GLU A 226 12.88 12.14 7.38
CA GLU A 226 12.97 13.33 6.51
C GLU A 226 11.61 13.73 5.90
N GLY A 227 10.59 12.88 6.03
CA GLY A 227 9.25 13.16 5.55
C GLY A 227 8.94 12.56 4.20
N ALA A 228 8.43 13.35 3.26
CA ALA A 228 8.05 12.85 1.94
C ALA A 228 8.15 13.93 0.85
N ALA A 229 8.25 13.47 -0.39
CA ALA A 229 8.24 14.28 -1.59
C ALA A 229 7.15 13.78 -2.54
N LEU A 230 6.45 14.69 -3.22
CA LEU A 230 5.50 14.41 -4.30
C LEU A 230 5.97 15.16 -5.55
N TRP A 231 6.34 14.41 -6.56
CA TRP A 231 6.61 14.92 -7.88
C TRP A 231 5.34 14.81 -8.73
N ASP A 232 4.85 15.93 -9.25
CA ASP A 232 3.69 16.00 -10.15
C ASP A 232 4.07 16.79 -11.40
N ARG A 233 4.17 16.12 -12.54
CA ARG A 233 4.44 16.73 -13.87
C ARG A 233 5.63 17.69 -13.91
N GLY A 234 6.71 17.36 -13.23
CA GLY A 234 7.93 18.16 -13.22
C GLY A 234 8.12 19.05 -11.98
N GLU A 235 7.10 19.21 -11.17
CA GLU A 235 7.19 19.99 -9.93
C GLU A 235 7.34 19.06 -8.71
N LEU A 236 8.32 19.35 -7.85
CA LEU A 236 8.56 18.64 -6.60
C LEU A 236 8.03 19.46 -5.42
N THR A 237 7.11 18.88 -4.67
CA THR A 237 6.65 19.39 -3.37
C THR A 237 7.17 18.49 -2.27
N THR A 238 7.71 19.05 -1.18
CA THR A 238 8.21 18.30 -0.03
C THR A 238 7.51 18.72 1.25
N ALA A 239 7.41 17.78 2.20
CA ALA A 239 6.96 18.05 3.56
C ALA A 239 7.78 17.23 4.57
N PRO A 240 8.17 17.81 5.72
CA PRO A 240 8.89 17.09 6.76
C PRO A 240 7.97 16.11 7.49
N ALA A 241 8.55 15.04 8.05
CA ALA A 241 7.84 14.21 9.01
C ALA A 241 7.86 14.84 10.41
N PRO A 242 6.80 14.64 11.22
CA PRO A 242 6.87 14.92 12.64
C PRO A 242 7.92 14.03 13.32
N HIS A 243 8.71 14.62 14.21
CA HIS A 243 9.64 13.84 15.02
C HIS A 243 8.87 13.03 16.06
N VAL A 244 9.08 11.72 16.09
CA VAL A 244 8.44 10.78 17.02
C VAL A 244 9.45 9.77 17.55
N GLU A 245 9.19 9.21 18.73
CA GLU A 245 9.90 8.03 19.20
C GLU A 245 9.37 6.80 18.48
N VAL A 246 10.20 6.19 17.63
CA VAL A 246 9.84 5.02 16.83
C VAL A 246 9.77 3.77 17.72
N LYS A 247 8.63 3.08 17.70
CA LYS A 247 8.41 1.78 18.37
C LYS A 247 8.31 0.63 17.42
N ASP A 248 7.59 0.83 16.30
CA ASP A 248 7.37 -0.20 15.28
C ASP A 248 7.06 0.50 13.95
N THR A 249 7.80 0.19 12.91
CA THR A 249 7.60 0.82 11.59
C THR A 249 6.58 0.10 10.70
N VAL A 250 6.07 -1.05 11.15
CA VAL A 250 5.08 -1.84 10.39
C VAL A 250 3.79 -1.04 10.22
N GLY A 251 3.29 -0.93 8.98
CA GLY A 251 2.07 -0.20 8.65
C GLY A 251 2.20 1.31 8.53
N ALA A 252 3.36 1.92 8.87
CA ALA A 252 3.55 3.36 8.74
C ALA A 252 3.40 3.84 7.28
N GLY A 253 3.96 3.09 6.32
CA GLY A 253 3.80 3.32 4.89
C GLY A 253 2.35 3.16 4.40
N ASP A 254 1.61 2.22 5.00
CA ASP A 254 0.20 1.96 4.67
C ASP A 254 -0.70 3.09 5.18
N ALA A 255 -0.43 3.61 6.39
CA ALA A 255 -1.12 4.76 6.94
C ALA A 255 -0.84 6.03 6.13
N PHE A 256 0.43 6.26 5.74
CA PHE A 256 0.81 7.32 4.82
C PHE A 256 0.04 7.21 3.51
N MET A 257 -0.01 6.02 2.90
CA MET A 257 -0.74 5.78 1.65
C MET A 257 -2.23 6.10 1.78
N ALA A 258 -2.88 5.73 2.88
CA ALA A 258 -4.27 6.07 3.12
C ALA A 258 -4.49 7.59 3.14
N GLY A 259 -3.62 8.34 3.83
CA GLY A 259 -3.65 9.81 3.84
C GLY A 259 -3.41 10.43 2.46
N LEU A 260 -2.44 9.91 1.72
CA LEU A 260 -2.12 10.32 0.34
C LEU A 260 -3.34 10.14 -0.58
N MET A 261 -3.97 8.95 -0.53
CA MET A 261 -5.15 8.62 -1.34
C MET A 261 -6.31 9.59 -1.09
N VAL A 262 -6.66 9.80 0.19
CA VAL A 262 -7.74 10.71 0.56
C VAL A 262 -7.42 12.14 0.13
N GLY A 263 -6.22 12.63 0.45
CA GLY A 263 -5.82 14.00 0.14
C GLY A 263 -5.85 14.30 -1.35
N LEU A 264 -5.26 13.44 -2.19
CA LEU A 264 -5.23 13.62 -3.64
C LEU A 264 -6.61 13.50 -4.28
N THR A 265 -7.44 12.54 -3.85
CA THR A 265 -8.80 12.37 -4.40
C THR A 265 -9.79 13.45 -3.97
N HIS A 266 -9.51 14.17 -2.87
CA HIS A 266 -10.26 15.32 -2.41
C HIS A 266 -9.72 16.65 -3.00
N GLY A 267 -8.66 16.61 -3.83
CA GLY A 267 -8.09 17.79 -4.46
C GLY A 267 -7.41 18.75 -3.48
N MET A 268 -6.89 18.23 -2.37
CA MET A 268 -6.13 19.03 -1.41
C MET A 268 -4.82 19.52 -2.05
N ASP A 269 -4.31 20.66 -1.57
CA ASP A 269 -2.97 21.13 -1.92
C ASP A 269 -1.90 20.08 -1.59
N HIS A 270 -0.91 19.88 -2.47
CA HIS A 270 0.07 18.81 -2.38
C HIS A 270 0.87 18.85 -1.08
N ARG A 271 1.25 20.04 -0.60
CA ARG A 271 1.97 20.17 0.65
C ARG A 271 1.12 19.69 1.82
N ARG A 272 -0.15 20.09 1.86
CA ARG A 272 -1.11 19.67 2.88
C ARG A 272 -1.38 18.17 2.81
N VAL A 273 -1.44 17.59 1.60
CA VAL A 273 -1.54 16.13 1.40
C VAL A 273 -0.37 15.43 2.08
N LEU A 274 0.86 15.86 1.79
CA LEU A 274 2.08 15.25 2.35
C LEU A 274 2.15 15.43 3.87
N GLU A 275 1.86 16.62 4.39
CA GLU A 275 1.88 16.89 5.84
C GLU A 275 0.91 15.97 6.60
N ASN A 276 -0.31 15.79 6.10
CA ASN A 276 -1.30 14.89 6.71
C ASN A 276 -0.87 13.43 6.61
N ALA A 277 -0.36 13.00 5.45
CA ALA A 277 0.11 11.64 5.24
C ALA A 277 1.34 11.31 6.12
N CYS A 278 2.30 12.24 6.24
CA CYS A 278 3.45 12.10 7.14
C CYS A 278 3.02 12.00 8.62
N ARG A 279 2.03 12.80 9.05
CA ARG A 279 1.49 12.72 10.42
C ARG A 279 0.87 11.37 10.72
N LEU A 280 0.13 10.77 9.78
CA LEU A 280 -0.43 9.43 9.91
C LEU A 280 0.67 8.37 10.02
N GLY A 281 1.64 8.39 9.10
CA GLY A 281 2.76 7.45 9.11
C GLY A 281 3.59 7.55 10.40
N ALA A 282 3.95 8.76 10.83
CA ALA A 282 4.70 9.00 12.05
C ALA A 282 3.93 8.54 13.30
N TYR A 283 2.62 8.77 13.35
CA TYR A 283 1.79 8.28 14.46
C TYR A 283 1.82 6.75 14.53
N VAL A 284 1.63 6.06 13.41
CA VAL A 284 1.70 4.59 13.37
C VAL A 284 3.07 4.11 13.80
N ALA A 285 4.16 4.71 13.31
CA ALA A 285 5.52 4.36 13.70
C ALA A 285 5.80 4.53 15.20
N SER A 286 5.06 5.39 15.91
CA SER A 286 5.16 5.58 17.36
C SER A 286 4.34 4.59 18.20
N HIS A 287 3.66 3.64 17.56
CA HIS A 287 2.82 2.62 18.20
C HIS A 287 3.21 1.22 17.76
N TYR A 288 2.83 0.20 18.52
CA TYR A 288 3.01 -1.19 18.13
C TYR A 288 1.87 -1.63 17.20
N GLY A 289 2.23 -2.40 16.18
CA GLY A 289 1.31 -3.01 15.21
C GLY A 289 0.88 -2.08 14.07
N ALA A 290 0.50 -2.68 12.95
CA ALA A 290 0.29 -2.01 11.68
C ALA A 290 -0.90 -1.04 11.64
N THR A 291 -1.91 -1.24 12.47
CA THR A 291 -3.17 -0.46 12.41
C THR A 291 -3.65 -0.03 13.80
N PRO A 292 -2.85 0.76 14.55
CA PRO A 292 -3.28 1.32 15.83
C PRO A 292 -4.50 2.25 15.63
N LEU A 293 -5.23 2.52 16.70
CA LEU A 293 -6.37 3.43 16.65
C LEU A 293 -5.89 4.86 16.41
N LEU A 294 -6.35 5.47 15.32
CA LEU A 294 -6.01 6.84 14.97
C LEU A 294 -6.86 7.83 15.78
N PRO A 295 -6.26 8.83 16.40
CA PRO A 295 -6.99 9.85 17.13
C PRO A 295 -7.68 10.84 16.16
N PRO A 296 -8.78 11.49 16.60
CA PRO A 296 -9.55 12.41 15.76
C PRO A 296 -8.72 13.54 15.13
N GLU A 297 -7.70 14.04 15.82
CA GLU A 297 -6.82 15.12 15.37
C GLU A 297 -6.06 14.79 14.07
N LEU A 298 -5.85 13.50 13.81
CA LEU A 298 -5.20 13.03 12.59
C LEU A 298 -6.21 12.76 11.47
N THR A 299 -7.43 12.36 11.80
CA THR A 299 -8.42 11.95 10.80
C THR A 299 -9.31 13.11 10.33
N GLN A 300 -9.63 14.08 11.21
CA GLN A 300 -10.48 15.24 10.86
C GLN A 300 -9.94 16.10 9.72
N PRO A 301 -8.61 16.40 9.63
CA PRO A 301 -8.09 17.21 8.52
C PRO A 301 -8.25 16.57 7.13
N LEU A 302 -8.46 15.25 7.08
CA LEU A 302 -8.65 14.47 5.86
C LEU A 302 -10.13 14.28 5.49
N ARG A 303 -11.02 14.40 6.46
CA ARG A 303 -12.47 14.49 6.20
C ARG A 303 -12.69 15.86 5.60
N GLY A 304 -13.09 15.94 4.32
CA GLY A 304 -13.44 17.23 3.74
C GLY A 304 -14.31 18.02 4.71
N SER A 305 -14.09 19.33 4.81
CA SER A 305 -15.06 20.19 5.47
C SER A 305 -16.38 19.97 4.77
N ASP A 306 -17.36 19.35 5.45
CA ASP A 306 -18.76 19.42 5.04
C ASP A 306 -19.09 20.91 4.90
N SER A 307 -19.10 21.39 3.66
CA SER A 307 -19.55 22.73 3.28
C SER A 307 -20.92 22.63 2.66
#